data_794a1cf165da6c8db947001db965b58d
#
_entry.id   794a1cf165da6c8db947001db965b58d
#
_cell.length_a   1.000
_cell.length_b   1.000
_cell.length_c   1.000
_cell.angle_alpha   90.00
_cell.angle_beta   90.00
_cell.angle_gamma   90.00
#
_symmetry.space_group_name_H-M   'P 1'
#
loop_
_entity.id
_entity.type
_entity.pdbx_description
1 polymer ?
#
loop_
_entity_poly.entity_id
_entity_poly.type
_entity_poly.pdbx_seq_one_letter_code
_entity_poly.pdbx_strand_id
1 'polypeptide(L)'
;NRFKLYQRGGSELYKHGNPKIFRMYGRANLDNLPIYNPSDPGDGWLFLGEFESFKPSGLPPGSNTDEDFLFQDNGEDFVFSFDSQQNDIRYIRLINLESWNNQTVTVIGELSFWGRIIQ
;
A
#
# COMPACT_ATOMS: atom_id res chain seq x y z
N ASN A 1 0.80 8.82 -12.06
CA ASN A 1 0.68 8.70 -10.60
C ASN A 1 1.33 7.42 -10.11
N ARG A 2 2.18 7.55 -9.14
CA ARG A 2 2.87 6.40 -8.55
C ARG A 2 3.06 6.60 -7.06
N PHE A 3 3.32 5.49 -6.37
CA PHE A 3 3.76 5.54 -4.99
C PHE A 3 4.86 4.51 -4.75
N LYS A 4 5.62 4.74 -3.70
CA LYS A 4 6.57 3.76 -3.18
C LYS A 4 6.14 3.29 -1.81
N LEU A 5 6.22 1.99 -1.61
CA LEU A 5 6.04 1.37 -0.31
C LEU A 5 7.41 0.98 0.22
N TYR A 6 7.70 1.44 1.44
CA TYR A 6 8.88 1.01 2.19
C TYR A 6 8.39 0.14 3.33
N GLN A 7 8.76 -1.11 3.31
CA GLN A 7 8.44 -2.01 4.41
C GLN A 7 9.19 -1.61 5.68
N ARG A 8 8.64 -1.97 6.83
CA ARG A 8 9.41 -1.94 8.06
C ARG A 8 10.56 -2.92 7.90
N GLY A 9 11.79 -2.41 8.00
CA GLY A 9 13.00 -3.13 7.65
C GLY A 9 13.63 -3.91 8.79
N GLY A 10 14.90 -4.23 8.63
CA GLY A 10 15.65 -5.02 9.59
C GLY A 10 15.09 -6.42 9.73
N SER A 11 14.95 -6.91 10.95
CA SER A 11 14.39 -8.23 11.24
C SER A 11 12.91 -8.36 10.89
N GLU A 12 12.24 -7.25 10.60
CA GLU A 12 10.81 -7.21 10.26
C GLU A 12 10.55 -7.34 8.76
N LEU A 13 11.59 -7.30 7.93
CA LEU A 13 11.42 -7.28 6.47
C LEU A 13 10.70 -8.53 5.97
N TYR A 14 9.66 -8.34 5.16
CA TYR A 14 8.81 -9.40 4.63
C TYR A 14 8.18 -10.28 5.71
N LYS A 15 7.81 -9.68 6.83
CA LYS A 15 7.06 -10.36 7.88
C LYS A 15 6.33 -9.36 8.79
N HIS A 16 5.69 -9.83 9.84
CA HIS A 16 5.09 -9.07 10.94
C HIS A 16 4.08 -8.00 10.49
N GLY A 17 3.26 -8.30 9.50
CA GLY A 17 2.21 -7.38 9.07
C GLY A 17 2.62 -6.43 7.97
N ASN A 18 3.84 -6.53 7.44
CA ASN A 18 4.19 -5.84 6.20
C ASN A 18 3.24 -6.29 5.09
N PRO A 19 2.60 -5.37 4.33
CA PRO A 19 1.61 -5.74 3.34
C PRO A 19 2.22 -6.57 2.21
N LYS A 20 1.53 -7.65 1.85
CA LYS A 20 1.85 -8.45 0.66
C LYS A 20 0.85 -8.17 -0.44
N ILE A 21 -0.45 -8.26 -0.14
CA ILE A 21 -1.52 -7.91 -1.06
C ILE A 21 -2.37 -6.86 -0.38
N PHE A 22 -2.57 -5.74 -1.05
CA PHE A 22 -3.29 -4.62 -0.47
C PHE A 22 -4.02 -3.81 -1.54
N ARG A 23 -5.02 -3.05 -1.10
CA ARG A 23 -5.78 -2.14 -1.95
C ARG A 23 -5.58 -0.70 -1.51
N MET A 24 -5.61 0.20 -2.48
CA MET A 24 -5.56 1.63 -2.24
C MET A 24 -6.84 2.28 -2.73
N TYR A 25 -7.35 3.19 -1.92
CA TYR A 25 -8.52 4.00 -2.24
C TYR A 25 -8.18 5.46 -2.01
N GLY A 26 -8.84 6.35 -2.76
CA GLY A 26 -8.63 7.78 -2.65
C GLY A 26 -9.92 8.55 -2.48
N ARG A 27 -9.81 9.72 -1.87
CA ARG A 27 -10.94 10.64 -1.67
C ARG A 27 -10.47 12.08 -1.68
N ALA A 28 -11.32 12.98 -2.20
CA ALA A 28 -10.97 14.40 -2.24
C ALA A 28 -11.17 15.08 -0.89
N ASN A 29 -12.14 14.62 -0.10
CA ASN A 29 -12.51 15.19 1.20
C ASN A 29 -13.08 14.09 2.09
N LEU A 30 -13.35 14.43 3.35
CA LEU A 30 -13.96 13.50 4.31
C LEU A 30 -15.43 13.84 4.60
N ASP A 31 -16.06 14.67 3.76
CA ASP A 31 -17.46 15.06 3.92
C ASP A 31 -18.38 13.87 3.61
N ASN A 32 -19.41 13.70 4.44
CA ASN A 32 -20.38 12.61 4.28
C ASN A 32 -19.72 11.23 4.18
N LEU A 33 -18.65 11.03 4.93
CA LEU A 33 -17.92 9.76 4.94
C LEU A 33 -18.84 8.64 5.45
N PRO A 34 -19.01 7.53 4.69
CA PRO A 34 -19.79 6.41 5.15
C PRO A 34 -19.18 5.77 6.42
N ILE A 35 -20.02 5.15 7.23
CA ILE A 35 -19.55 4.34 8.34
C ILE A 35 -18.70 3.20 7.77
N TYR A 36 -17.52 2.97 8.35
CA TYR A 36 -16.65 1.91 7.89
C TYR A 36 -17.33 0.55 7.96
N ASN A 37 -17.36 -0.14 6.83
CA ASN A 37 -17.94 -1.48 6.71
C ASN A 37 -16.83 -2.48 6.37
N PRO A 38 -16.48 -3.40 7.27
CA PRO A 38 -15.43 -4.39 6.99
C PRO A 38 -15.72 -5.28 5.78
N SER A 39 -16.99 -5.46 5.40
CA SER A 39 -17.37 -6.24 4.22
C SER A 39 -17.25 -5.46 2.93
N ASP A 40 -17.18 -4.13 3.01
CA ASP A 40 -16.99 -3.25 1.87
C ASP A 40 -16.16 -2.03 2.29
N PRO A 41 -14.85 -2.23 2.54
CA PRO A 41 -13.99 -1.16 3.08
C PRO A 41 -13.75 -0.01 2.11
N GLY A 42 -14.07 -0.19 0.83
CA GLY A 42 -13.95 0.84 -0.19
C GLY A 42 -15.21 1.67 -0.42
N ASP A 43 -16.30 1.38 0.32
CA ASP A 43 -17.57 2.09 0.14
C ASP A 43 -17.38 3.60 0.34
N GLY A 44 -17.79 4.38 -0.66
CA GLY A 44 -17.63 5.85 -0.65
C GLY A 44 -16.24 6.33 -1.06
N TRP A 45 -15.33 5.44 -1.42
CA TRP A 45 -13.98 5.76 -1.85
C TRP A 45 -13.76 5.37 -3.30
N LEU A 46 -12.89 6.13 -4.00
CA LEU A 46 -12.47 5.78 -5.35
C LEU A 46 -11.43 4.66 -5.27
N PHE A 47 -11.67 3.55 -5.95
CA PHE A 47 -10.71 2.46 -6.02
C PHE A 47 -9.53 2.85 -6.91
N LEU A 48 -8.32 2.81 -6.38
CA LEU A 48 -7.10 3.14 -7.11
C LEU A 48 -6.37 1.91 -7.63
N GLY A 49 -6.52 0.78 -6.99
CA GLY A 49 -5.93 -0.48 -7.45
C GLY A 49 -5.67 -1.47 -6.34
N GLU A 50 -5.42 -2.71 -6.76
CA GLU A 50 -4.94 -3.78 -5.90
C GLU A 50 -3.50 -4.08 -6.30
N PHE A 51 -2.63 -4.22 -5.31
CA PHE A 51 -1.19 -4.31 -5.51
C PHE A 51 -0.63 -5.49 -4.75
N GLU A 52 0.41 -6.09 -5.31
CA GLU A 52 1.12 -7.19 -4.66
C GLU A 52 2.59 -6.84 -4.53
N SER A 53 3.11 -6.95 -3.32
CA SER A 53 4.52 -6.75 -3.03
C SER A 53 5.34 -7.94 -3.54
N PHE A 54 6.55 -7.66 -4.00
CA PHE A 54 7.45 -8.63 -4.59
C PHE A 54 8.63 -8.90 -3.66
N LYS A 55 9.02 -10.17 -3.58
CA LYS A 55 10.22 -10.60 -2.87
C LYS A 55 11.18 -11.26 -3.87
N PRO A 56 12.32 -10.60 -4.19
CA PRO A 56 13.23 -11.12 -5.21
C PRO A 56 13.67 -12.56 -5.01
N SER A 57 13.98 -12.96 -3.78
CA SER A 57 14.44 -14.31 -3.50
C SER A 57 13.35 -15.38 -3.57
N GLY A 58 12.09 -14.98 -3.32
CA GLY A 58 10.99 -15.93 -3.21
C GLY A 58 11.05 -16.81 -1.97
N LEU A 59 11.95 -16.56 -1.03
CA LEU A 59 12.09 -17.35 0.17
C LEU A 59 10.96 -17.08 1.16
N PRO A 60 10.67 -18.01 2.09
CA PRO A 60 9.63 -17.81 3.09
C PRO A 60 9.90 -16.61 4.00
N PRO A 61 8.84 -16.05 4.66
CA PRO A 61 9.03 -15.02 5.66
C PRO A 61 10.07 -15.42 6.72
N GLY A 62 10.95 -14.47 7.06
CA GLY A 62 12.03 -14.70 8.00
C GLY A 62 13.36 -15.09 7.37
N SER A 63 13.37 -15.43 6.08
CA SER A 63 14.59 -15.76 5.31
C SER A 63 14.77 -14.71 4.23
N ASN A 64 15.72 -13.80 4.39
CA ASN A 64 15.98 -12.71 3.46
C ASN A 64 17.40 -12.77 2.91
N THR A 65 17.54 -12.41 1.63
CA THR A 65 18.84 -12.27 0.97
C THR A 65 19.24 -10.79 0.93
N ASP A 66 20.49 -10.52 0.58
CA ASP A 66 20.97 -9.14 0.38
C ASP A 66 20.15 -8.43 -0.71
N GLU A 67 19.75 -9.17 -1.75
CA GLU A 67 18.89 -8.65 -2.82
C GLU A 67 17.53 -8.23 -2.29
N ASP A 68 16.94 -9.01 -1.37
CA ASP A 68 15.67 -8.65 -0.72
C ASP A 68 15.80 -7.34 0.04
N PHE A 69 16.86 -7.17 0.81
CA PHE A 69 17.12 -5.94 1.55
C PHE A 69 17.32 -4.75 0.62
N LEU A 70 18.13 -4.92 -0.43
CA LEU A 70 18.40 -3.84 -1.38
C LEU A 70 17.12 -3.40 -2.10
N PHE A 71 16.30 -4.35 -2.52
CA PHE A 71 15.04 -4.07 -3.22
C PHE A 71 14.11 -3.23 -2.35
N GLN A 72 13.98 -3.55 -1.08
CA GLN A 72 13.11 -2.81 -0.16
C GLN A 72 13.75 -1.51 0.35
N ASP A 73 15.06 -1.42 0.45
CA ASP A 73 15.75 -0.18 0.81
C ASP A 73 15.51 0.91 -0.25
N ASN A 74 15.39 0.52 -1.51
CA ASN A 74 15.08 1.44 -2.61
C ASN A 74 13.61 1.81 -2.69
N GLY A 75 12.77 1.13 -1.94
CA GLY A 75 11.31 1.29 -2.00
C GLY A 75 10.71 0.55 -3.19
N GLU A 76 9.56 -0.05 -2.99
CA GLU A 76 8.86 -0.78 -4.03
C GLU A 76 7.90 0.15 -4.77
N ASP A 77 8.10 0.28 -6.09
CA ASP A 77 7.33 1.18 -6.94
C ASP A 77 6.02 0.55 -7.39
N PHE A 78 4.95 1.32 -7.31
CA PHE A 78 3.64 0.96 -7.85
C PHE A 78 3.08 2.13 -8.67
N VAL A 79 2.39 1.81 -9.74
CA VAL A 79 1.77 2.79 -10.63
C VAL A 79 0.25 2.60 -10.58
N PHE A 80 -0.47 3.70 -10.53
CA PHE A 80 -1.92 3.68 -10.62
C PHE A 80 -2.44 4.82 -11.49
N SER A 81 -3.67 4.67 -11.98
CA SER A 81 -4.34 5.71 -12.74
C SER A 81 -5.79 5.85 -12.28
N PHE A 82 -6.31 7.05 -12.40
CA PHE A 82 -7.72 7.33 -12.14
C PHE A 82 -8.16 8.51 -13.02
N ASP A 83 -9.46 8.69 -13.16
CA ASP A 83 -9.98 9.81 -13.92
C ASP A 83 -9.76 11.11 -13.16
N SER A 84 -8.72 11.85 -13.54
CA SER A 84 -8.32 13.09 -12.89
C SER A 84 -9.30 14.25 -13.15
N GLN A 85 -10.21 14.11 -14.08
CA GLN A 85 -11.23 15.14 -14.33
C GLN A 85 -12.34 15.13 -13.28
N GLN A 86 -12.52 14.01 -12.62
CA GLN A 86 -13.58 13.83 -11.65
C GLN A 86 -13.12 13.98 -10.21
N ASN A 87 -11.83 13.75 -9.94
CA ASN A 87 -11.36 13.62 -8.58
C ASN A 87 -9.98 14.20 -8.35
N ASP A 88 -9.88 15.05 -7.35
CA ASP A 88 -8.62 15.39 -6.69
C ASP A 88 -8.46 14.45 -5.52
N ILE A 89 -7.34 13.75 -5.45
CA ILE A 89 -7.09 12.83 -4.35
C ILE A 89 -6.28 13.55 -3.27
N ARG A 90 -6.83 13.65 -2.07
CA ARG A 90 -6.18 14.25 -0.91
C ARG A 90 -6.02 13.28 0.24
N TYR A 91 -6.86 12.24 0.27
CA TYR A 91 -6.88 11.24 1.33
C TYR A 91 -6.72 9.87 0.70
N ILE A 92 -5.88 9.06 1.30
CA ILE A 92 -5.60 7.70 0.85
C ILE A 92 -6.01 6.72 1.96
N ARG A 93 -6.71 5.66 1.57
CA ARG A 93 -6.97 4.53 2.44
C ARG A 93 -6.26 3.30 1.89
N LEU A 94 -5.42 2.70 2.70
CA LEU A 94 -4.80 1.41 2.40
C LEU A 94 -5.54 0.33 3.18
N ILE A 95 -5.97 -0.70 2.47
CA ILE A 95 -6.57 -1.89 3.06
C ILE A 95 -5.63 -3.06 2.82
N ASN A 96 -5.06 -3.59 3.87
CA ASN A 96 -4.17 -4.75 3.79
C ASN A 96 -5.01 -6.02 3.74
N LEU A 97 -4.95 -6.74 2.61
CA LEU A 97 -5.68 -8.00 2.43
C LEU A 97 -4.89 -9.19 2.96
N GLU A 98 -3.58 -9.18 2.77
CA GLU A 98 -2.70 -10.25 3.19
C GLU A 98 -1.33 -9.67 3.55
N SER A 99 -0.84 -10.01 4.71
CA SER A 99 0.52 -9.67 5.12
C SER A 99 1.49 -10.81 4.80
N TRP A 100 2.78 -10.51 4.81
CA TRP A 100 3.82 -11.51 4.50
C TRP A 100 3.88 -12.65 5.49
N ASN A 101 3.37 -12.47 6.70
CA ASN A 101 3.41 -13.49 7.75
C ASN A 101 2.03 -13.68 8.39
N ASN A 102 0.96 -13.51 7.63
CA ASN A 102 -0.43 -13.73 8.05
C ASN A 102 -0.78 -13.04 9.38
N GLN A 103 -0.20 -11.87 9.62
CA GLN A 103 -0.50 -11.08 10.82
C GLN A 103 -1.79 -10.30 10.61
N THR A 104 -2.53 -10.08 11.70
CA THR A 104 -3.77 -9.30 11.65
C THR A 104 -3.54 -7.80 11.71
N VAL A 105 -2.33 -7.37 12.06
CA VAL A 105 -1.95 -5.95 12.09
C VAL A 105 -1.21 -5.58 10.82
N THR A 106 -1.30 -4.30 10.44
CA THR A 106 -0.56 -3.74 9.30
C THR A 106 0.58 -2.90 9.81
N VAL A 107 1.77 -3.16 9.28
CA VAL A 107 2.99 -2.41 9.61
C VAL A 107 3.57 -1.86 8.32
N ILE A 108 3.88 -0.56 8.30
CA ILE A 108 4.45 0.11 7.14
C ILE A 108 5.62 0.98 7.62
N GLY A 109 6.74 0.92 6.92
CA GLY A 109 7.87 1.80 7.20
C GLY A 109 7.59 3.21 6.71
N GLU A 110 7.24 3.36 5.44
CA GLU A 110 6.96 4.65 4.81
C GLU A 110 6.13 4.44 3.55
N LEU A 111 5.34 5.46 3.21
CA LEU A 111 4.68 5.60 1.90
C LEU A 111 5.05 6.95 1.31
N SER A 112 5.50 6.95 0.06
CA SER A 112 5.80 8.16 -0.69
C SER A 112 4.97 8.20 -1.96
N PHE A 113 4.38 9.36 -2.26
CA PHE A 113 3.48 9.53 -3.39
C PHE A 113 4.01 10.56 -4.37
N TRP A 114 3.85 10.28 -5.65
CA TRP A 114 4.11 11.20 -6.74
C TRP A 114 2.86 11.34 -7.59
N GLY A 115 2.57 12.55 -7.96
CA GLY A 115 1.43 12.84 -8.79
C GLY A 115 1.44 14.27 -9.25
N ARG A 116 0.39 14.65 -9.97
CA ARG A 116 0.20 16.02 -10.39
C ARG A 116 -0.41 16.84 -9.26
N ILE A 117 0.20 17.96 -8.95
CA ILE A 117 -0.36 18.92 -7.99
C ILE A 117 -1.41 19.75 -8.71
N ILE A 118 -2.61 19.78 -8.14
CA ILE A 118 -3.72 20.61 -8.62
C ILE A 118 -3.85 21.79 -7.66
N GLN A 119 -3.79 22.96 -8.22
CA GLN A 119 -3.90 24.22 -7.46
C GLN A 119 -5.24 24.88 -7.72
#